data_64c55060835c05d928f02e23e67bce08
#
_entry.id   64c55060835c05d928f02e23e67bce08
#
_cell.length_a   1.000
_cell.length_b   1.000
_cell.length_c   1.000
_cell.angle_alpha   90.00
_cell.angle_beta   90.00
_cell.angle_gamma   90.00
#
_symmetry.space_group_name_H-M   'P 1'
#
loop_
_entity.id
_entity.type
_entity.pdbx_description
1 polymer ?
#
loop_
_entity_poly.entity_id
_entity_poly.type
_entity_poly.pdbx_seq_one_letter_code
_entity_poly.pdbx_strand_id
1 'polypeptide(L)'
;MRVVIQRVNKASVSIRNKIVAKITNGLVILLGIEVNDTRQDCLWLASKIASLRIFSDENGRMNNSILDVGGEVIVVSQFTLHAKIKKGNRPSYIQAAEKDQAIVLYEKFKKELSELISKDVFSGDFGADMQVSLVNDGPVTIIIDTKNKE
;
A
#
# COMPACT_ATOMS: atom_id res chain seq x y z
N MET A 1 4.97 8.17 6.61
CA MET A 1 4.65 7.17 5.54
C MET A 1 3.48 7.69 4.72
N ARG A 2 3.51 7.46 3.45
CA ARG A 2 2.41 7.81 2.55
C ARG A 2 1.99 6.59 1.76
N VAL A 3 0.68 6.36 1.64
CA VAL A 3 0.14 5.28 0.83
C VAL A 3 -0.90 5.80 -0.15
N VAL A 4 -0.98 5.10 -1.28
CA VAL A 4 -2.14 5.10 -2.16
C VAL A 4 -2.74 3.71 -2.12
N ILE A 5 -3.99 3.62 -1.73
CA ILE A 5 -4.74 2.37 -1.59
C ILE A 5 -5.78 2.32 -2.68
N GLN A 6 -5.84 1.20 -3.40
CA GLN A 6 -6.89 0.96 -4.38
C GLN A 6 -7.61 -0.35 -4.06
N ARG A 7 -8.93 -0.29 -3.94
CA ARG A 7 -9.78 -1.47 -3.85
C ARG A 7 -9.83 -2.16 -5.22
N VAL A 8 -9.62 -3.46 -5.26
CA VAL A 8 -9.48 -4.19 -6.53
C VAL A 8 -10.33 -5.45 -6.57
N ASN A 9 -10.79 -5.81 -7.78
CA ASN A 9 -11.41 -7.11 -8.09
C ASN A 9 -10.36 -8.16 -8.45
N LYS A 10 -9.22 -7.71 -8.96
CA LYS A 10 -8.03 -8.50 -9.24
C LYS A 10 -6.81 -7.60 -9.36
N ALA A 11 -5.67 -8.11 -8.95
CA ALA A 11 -4.39 -7.44 -9.20
C ALA A 11 -3.25 -8.46 -9.31
N SER A 12 -2.17 -8.05 -9.96
CA SER A 12 -0.93 -8.82 -10.02
C SER A 12 0.29 -7.92 -10.13
N VAL A 13 1.41 -8.43 -9.65
CA VAL A 13 2.73 -7.82 -9.83
C VAL A 13 3.59 -8.80 -10.61
N SER A 14 4.26 -8.30 -11.65
CA SER A 14 5.25 -9.08 -12.38
C SER A 14 6.59 -8.39 -12.43
N ILE A 15 7.66 -9.20 -12.41
CA ILE A 15 9.06 -8.80 -12.51
C ILE A 15 9.67 -9.62 -13.64
N ARG A 16 10.32 -8.97 -14.60
CA ARG A 16 10.91 -9.63 -15.77
C ARG A 16 9.92 -10.59 -16.47
N ASN A 17 8.70 -10.15 -16.67
CA ASN A 17 7.59 -10.89 -17.29
C ASN A 17 7.12 -12.15 -16.52
N LYS A 18 7.52 -12.31 -15.25
CA LYS A 18 7.03 -13.38 -14.38
C LYS A 18 6.13 -12.79 -13.31
N ILE A 19 4.92 -13.35 -13.13
CA ILE A 19 4.02 -12.97 -12.05
C ILE A 19 4.62 -13.48 -10.73
N VAL A 20 4.86 -12.55 -9.79
CA VAL A 20 5.40 -12.83 -8.46
C VAL A 20 4.35 -12.69 -7.36
N ALA A 21 3.30 -11.92 -7.61
CA ALA A 21 2.15 -11.80 -6.71
C ALA A 21 0.86 -11.67 -7.52
N LYS A 22 -0.22 -12.26 -7.02
CA LYS A 22 -1.55 -12.18 -7.63
C LYS A 22 -2.61 -12.31 -6.54
N ILE A 23 -3.62 -11.46 -6.63
CA ILE A 23 -4.79 -11.49 -5.74
C ILE A 23 -6.09 -11.37 -6.54
N THR A 24 -7.17 -11.73 -5.88
CA THR A 24 -8.55 -11.46 -6.32
C THR A 24 -9.08 -10.22 -5.60
N ASN A 25 -10.26 -10.30 -4.98
CA ASN A 25 -10.86 -9.18 -4.24
C ASN A 25 -9.98 -8.72 -3.07
N GLY A 26 -9.66 -7.44 -3.02
CA GLY A 26 -8.80 -6.92 -1.95
C GLY A 26 -8.26 -5.51 -2.19
N LEU A 27 -7.02 -5.29 -1.77
CA LEU A 27 -6.35 -3.99 -1.84
C LEU A 27 -4.97 -4.09 -2.51
N VAL A 28 -4.68 -3.14 -3.38
CA VAL A 28 -3.31 -2.79 -3.78
C VAL A 28 -2.90 -1.56 -3.01
N ILE A 29 -1.75 -1.63 -2.34
CA ILE A 29 -1.20 -0.56 -1.50
C ILE A 29 0.16 -0.16 -2.06
N LEU A 30 0.25 1.05 -2.61
CA LEU A 30 1.52 1.67 -2.96
C LEU A 30 2.05 2.37 -1.72
N LEU A 31 3.23 1.97 -1.21
CA LEU A 31 3.79 2.45 0.06
C LEU A 31 5.08 3.22 -0.16
N GLY A 32 5.07 4.51 0.16
CA GLY A 32 6.24 5.38 0.24
C GLY A 32 6.66 5.59 1.70
N ILE A 33 7.96 5.49 1.93
CA ILE A 33 8.59 5.69 3.25
C ILE A 33 9.50 6.91 3.16
N GLU A 34 9.40 7.81 4.13
CA GLU A 34 10.25 9.02 4.23
C GLU A 34 11.26 8.92 5.37
N VAL A 35 12.27 9.80 5.31
CA VAL A 35 13.42 9.78 6.24
C VAL A 35 13.03 9.86 7.73
N ASN A 36 11.91 10.52 8.07
CA ASN A 36 11.44 10.69 9.44
C ASN A 36 10.39 9.67 9.86
N ASP A 37 10.18 8.63 9.08
CA ASP A 37 9.23 7.57 9.44
C ASP A 37 9.81 6.62 10.48
N THR A 38 8.94 6.15 11.34
CA THR A 38 9.27 5.31 12.48
C THR A 38 8.42 4.04 12.50
N ARG A 39 8.76 3.12 13.38
CA ARG A 39 7.95 1.94 13.67
C ARG A 39 6.51 2.32 14.05
N GLN A 40 6.32 3.43 14.77
CA GLN A 40 4.99 3.87 15.20
C GLN A 40 4.10 4.23 13.99
N ASP A 41 4.70 4.82 12.95
CA ASP A 41 3.99 5.08 11.69
C ASP A 41 3.52 3.79 11.03
N CYS A 42 4.35 2.72 11.03
CA CYS A 42 3.96 1.41 10.51
C CYS A 42 2.75 0.83 11.25
N LEU A 43 2.79 0.82 12.59
CA LEU A 43 1.74 0.26 13.44
C LEU A 43 0.42 0.99 13.23
N TRP A 44 0.45 2.32 13.27
CA TRP A 44 -0.74 3.14 13.07
C TRP A 44 -1.34 2.94 11.68
N LEU A 45 -0.49 2.95 10.64
CA LEU A 45 -0.93 2.83 9.25
C LEU A 45 -1.53 1.45 8.95
N ALA A 46 -0.88 0.38 9.42
CA ALA A 46 -1.38 -1.00 9.26
C ALA A 46 -2.75 -1.17 9.94
N SER A 47 -2.88 -0.68 11.19
CA SER A 47 -4.15 -0.71 11.92
C SER A 47 -5.25 0.10 11.21
N LYS A 48 -4.92 1.29 10.71
CA LYS A 48 -5.86 2.14 9.97
C LYS A 48 -6.35 1.43 8.70
N ILE A 49 -5.46 0.83 7.92
CA ILE A 49 -5.79 0.14 6.66
C ILE A 49 -6.63 -1.10 6.93
N ALA A 50 -6.27 -1.92 7.92
CA ALA A 50 -7.03 -3.12 8.27
C ALA A 50 -8.50 -2.82 8.65
N SER A 51 -8.73 -1.66 9.30
CA SER A 51 -10.06 -1.24 9.76
C SER A 51 -10.80 -0.30 8.81
N LEU A 52 -10.21 0.06 7.67
CA LEU A 52 -10.79 1.02 6.72
C LEU A 52 -12.04 0.42 6.05
N ARG A 53 -13.18 1.05 6.25
CA ARG A 53 -14.51 0.54 5.81
C ARG A 53 -14.83 1.00 4.39
N ILE A 54 -14.18 0.41 3.41
CA ILE A 54 -14.26 0.78 1.99
C ILE A 54 -14.77 -0.34 1.08
N PHE A 55 -15.22 -1.45 1.65
CA PHE A 55 -15.91 -2.51 0.92
C PHE A 55 -17.42 -2.41 1.14
N SER A 56 -18.18 -2.78 0.11
CA SER A 56 -19.64 -2.71 0.16
C SER A 56 -20.22 -3.74 1.14
N ASP A 57 -21.23 -3.32 1.87
CA ASP A 57 -22.11 -4.21 2.64
C ASP A 57 -23.22 -4.79 1.75
N GLU A 58 -24.14 -5.53 2.33
CA GLU A 58 -25.31 -6.14 1.68
C GLU A 58 -26.25 -5.10 1.03
N ASN A 59 -26.20 -3.84 1.49
CA ASN A 59 -26.99 -2.74 0.94
C ASN A 59 -26.23 -1.92 -0.10
N GLY A 60 -25.02 -2.35 -0.51
CA GLY A 60 -24.17 -1.65 -1.46
C GLY A 60 -23.46 -0.41 -0.91
N ARG A 61 -23.47 -0.19 0.42
CA ARG A 61 -22.81 0.94 1.07
C ARG A 61 -21.39 0.55 1.51
N MET A 62 -20.43 1.46 1.37
CA MET A 62 -19.07 1.26 1.90
C MET A 62 -19.12 1.23 3.44
N ASN A 63 -19.10 0.05 4.00
CA ASN A 63 -19.32 -0.19 5.42
C ASN A 63 -18.45 -1.33 6.00
N ASN A 64 -17.94 -2.20 5.14
CA ASN A 64 -17.11 -3.34 5.52
C ASN A 64 -15.62 -3.01 5.33
N SER A 65 -14.80 -3.52 6.24
CA SER A 65 -13.34 -3.50 6.16
C SER A 65 -12.83 -4.68 5.34
N ILE A 66 -11.52 -4.70 5.08
CA ILE A 66 -10.86 -5.86 4.46
C ILE A 66 -10.97 -7.12 5.34
N LEU A 67 -11.04 -6.95 6.66
CA LEU A 67 -11.27 -8.03 7.62
C LEU A 67 -12.64 -8.66 7.42
N ASP A 68 -13.68 -7.84 7.29
CA ASP A 68 -15.08 -8.31 7.16
C ASP A 68 -15.28 -9.10 5.87
N VAL A 69 -14.65 -8.69 4.78
CA VAL A 69 -14.78 -9.35 3.46
C VAL A 69 -13.74 -10.45 3.24
N GLY A 70 -12.80 -10.64 4.16
CA GLY A 70 -11.71 -11.61 3.99
C GLY A 70 -10.87 -11.37 2.74
N GLY A 71 -10.65 -10.11 2.37
CA GLY A 71 -9.89 -9.73 1.17
C GLY A 71 -8.40 -10.02 1.28
N GLU A 72 -7.70 -9.91 0.14
CA GLU A 72 -6.26 -10.11 0.01
C GLU A 72 -5.54 -8.78 -0.20
N VAL A 73 -4.23 -8.72 0.07
CA VAL A 73 -3.45 -7.49 -0.04
C VAL A 73 -2.18 -7.72 -0.85
N ILE A 74 -1.90 -6.80 -1.78
CA ILE A 74 -0.56 -6.62 -2.37
C ILE A 74 -0.01 -5.29 -1.89
N VAL A 75 1.21 -5.28 -1.35
CA VAL A 75 1.98 -4.07 -1.03
C VAL A 75 3.12 -3.90 -2.02
N VAL A 76 3.23 -2.73 -2.61
CA VAL A 76 4.28 -2.35 -3.55
C VAL A 76 5.05 -1.15 -2.99
N SER A 77 6.37 -1.24 -2.94
CA SER A 77 7.23 -0.11 -2.55
C SER A 77 7.16 1.00 -3.61
N GLN A 78 6.92 2.25 -3.18
CA GLN A 78 6.69 3.39 -4.07
C GLN A 78 7.29 4.68 -3.49
N PHE A 79 8.61 4.84 -3.52
CA PHE A 79 9.29 6.02 -2.98
C PHE A 79 8.88 7.33 -3.69
N THR A 80 8.43 7.24 -4.94
CA THR A 80 7.98 8.40 -5.73
C THR A 80 6.75 9.11 -5.17
N LEU A 81 6.04 8.52 -4.19
CA LEU A 81 4.99 9.20 -3.44
C LEU A 81 5.52 10.40 -2.63
N HIS A 82 6.84 10.45 -2.37
CA HIS A 82 7.52 11.57 -1.72
C HIS A 82 8.20 12.52 -2.71
N ALA A 83 7.76 12.50 -3.97
CA ALA A 83 8.26 13.41 -5.00
C ALA A 83 7.92 14.87 -4.68
N LYS A 84 8.92 15.75 -4.78
CA LYS A 84 8.74 17.21 -4.79
C LYS A 84 8.87 17.74 -6.20
N ILE A 85 7.81 18.40 -6.68
CA ILE A 85 7.68 18.90 -8.04
C ILE A 85 7.52 20.42 -8.14
N LYS A 86 7.70 21.16 -7.02
CA LYS A 86 7.48 22.61 -6.97
C LYS A 86 8.45 23.40 -7.84
N LYS A 87 9.67 22.88 -8.03
CA LYS A 87 10.72 23.56 -8.84
C LYS A 87 11.14 22.66 -10.00
N GLY A 88 10.85 23.12 -11.22
CA GLY A 88 11.20 22.40 -12.46
C GLY A 88 10.40 21.11 -12.66
N ASN A 89 10.68 20.45 -13.81
CA ASN A 89 9.94 19.25 -14.24
C ASN A 89 10.61 17.93 -13.86
N ARG A 90 11.81 17.97 -13.27
CA ARG A 90 12.48 16.80 -12.70
C ARG A 90 12.11 16.65 -11.22
N PRO A 91 11.36 15.61 -10.82
CA PRO A 91 11.02 15.41 -9.43
C PRO A 91 12.25 15.23 -8.54
N SER A 92 12.21 15.77 -7.33
CA SER A 92 13.21 15.52 -6.30
C SER A 92 12.65 14.53 -5.27
N TYR A 93 13.45 13.55 -4.88
CA TYR A 93 13.06 12.49 -3.93
C TYR A 93 13.83 12.58 -2.60
N ILE A 94 14.34 13.75 -2.28
CA ILE A 94 15.19 13.98 -1.08
C ILE A 94 14.48 13.64 0.24
N GLN A 95 13.15 13.56 0.24
CA GLN A 95 12.39 13.17 1.43
C GLN A 95 12.16 11.65 1.53
N ALA A 96 12.37 10.90 0.45
CA ALA A 96 12.27 9.45 0.52
C ALA A 96 13.40 8.89 1.39
N ALA A 97 13.08 7.90 2.24
CA ALA A 97 14.07 7.22 3.05
C ALA A 97 15.09 6.46 2.18
N GLU A 98 16.33 6.40 2.66
CA GLU A 98 17.36 5.56 2.05
C GLU A 98 16.95 4.09 2.07
N LYS A 99 17.48 3.31 1.11
CA LYS A 99 17.05 1.95 0.86
C LYS A 99 17.05 1.06 2.11
N ASP A 100 18.11 1.10 2.90
CA ASP A 100 18.27 0.21 4.06
C ASP A 100 17.23 0.51 5.16
N GLN A 101 16.98 1.79 5.44
CA GLN A 101 15.93 2.22 6.35
C GLN A 101 14.54 1.84 5.81
N ALA A 102 14.32 2.10 4.53
CA ALA A 102 13.03 1.86 3.90
C ALA A 102 12.65 0.37 3.91
N ILE A 103 13.59 -0.53 3.60
CA ILE A 103 13.36 -1.99 3.63
C ILE A 103 12.90 -2.44 5.02
N VAL A 104 13.55 -1.99 6.09
CA VAL A 104 13.21 -2.38 7.46
C VAL A 104 11.78 -1.99 7.81
N LEU A 105 11.38 -0.76 7.49
CA LEU A 105 10.03 -0.27 7.76
C LEU A 105 8.98 -0.90 6.83
N TYR A 106 9.35 -1.17 5.58
CA TYR A 106 8.49 -1.85 4.62
C TYR A 106 8.14 -3.28 5.07
N GLU A 107 9.15 -4.07 5.46
CA GLU A 107 8.93 -5.42 5.97
C GLU A 107 8.15 -5.41 7.29
N LYS A 108 8.43 -4.43 8.16
CA LYS A 108 7.68 -4.26 9.40
C LYS A 108 6.19 -3.95 9.13
N PHE A 109 5.90 -3.06 8.20
CA PHE A 109 4.53 -2.74 7.81
C PHE A 109 3.79 -3.96 7.26
N LYS A 110 4.41 -4.72 6.35
CA LYS A 110 3.81 -5.94 5.79
C LYS A 110 3.49 -6.96 6.88
N LYS A 111 4.45 -7.18 7.80
CA LYS A 111 4.27 -8.10 8.92
C LYS A 111 3.10 -7.69 9.81
N GLU A 112 3.05 -6.43 10.24
CA GLU A 112 1.96 -5.92 11.09
C GLU A 112 0.60 -6.03 10.38
N LEU A 113 0.54 -5.69 9.11
CA LEU A 113 -0.71 -5.81 8.35
C LEU A 113 -1.15 -7.27 8.19
N SER A 114 -0.20 -8.19 7.92
CA SER A 114 -0.47 -9.63 7.83
C SER A 114 -1.01 -10.21 9.14
N GLU A 115 -0.43 -9.82 10.28
CA GLU A 115 -0.91 -10.23 11.61
C GLU A 115 -2.33 -9.72 11.87
N LEU A 116 -2.62 -8.46 11.53
CA LEU A 116 -3.94 -7.84 11.71
C LEU A 116 -5.03 -8.51 10.86
N ILE A 117 -4.74 -8.79 9.59
CA ILE A 117 -5.71 -9.40 8.68
C ILE A 117 -5.74 -10.93 8.75
N SER A 118 -4.84 -11.55 9.52
CA SER A 118 -4.66 -13.01 9.65
C SER A 118 -4.49 -13.72 8.30
N LYS A 119 -3.79 -13.06 7.37
CA LYS A 119 -3.48 -13.56 6.03
C LYS A 119 -2.11 -13.07 5.58
N ASP A 120 -1.52 -13.79 4.62
CA ASP A 120 -0.29 -13.33 3.97
C ASP A 120 -0.52 -12.02 3.21
N VAL A 121 0.41 -11.10 3.35
CA VAL A 121 0.49 -9.89 2.55
C VAL A 121 1.46 -10.14 1.41
N PHE A 122 0.93 -10.17 0.19
CA PHE A 122 1.73 -10.36 -1.01
C PHE A 122 2.51 -9.09 -1.36
N SER A 123 3.63 -9.27 -2.06
CA SER A 123 4.44 -8.15 -2.54
C SER A 123 5.27 -8.56 -3.75
N GLY A 124 5.83 -7.58 -4.46
CA GLY A 124 6.97 -7.81 -5.34
C GLY A 124 8.28 -7.71 -4.57
N ASP A 125 9.40 -7.56 -5.28
CA ASP A 125 10.71 -7.34 -4.69
C ASP A 125 10.93 -5.85 -4.43
N PHE A 126 11.42 -5.50 -3.25
CA PHE A 126 11.67 -4.11 -2.89
C PHE A 126 12.66 -3.44 -3.85
N GLY A 127 12.23 -2.33 -4.45
CA GLY A 127 13.07 -1.54 -5.36
C GLY A 127 13.32 -2.16 -6.75
N ALA A 128 12.68 -3.27 -7.08
CA ALA A 128 12.74 -3.84 -8.42
C ALA A 128 11.90 -3.02 -9.41
N ASP A 129 12.16 -3.19 -10.69
CA ASP A 129 11.27 -2.74 -11.75
C ASP A 129 10.08 -3.71 -11.84
N MET A 130 8.90 -3.21 -11.50
CA MET A 130 7.68 -4.00 -11.38
C MET A 130 6.60 -3.50 -12.33
N GLN A 131 5.86 -4.44 -12.93
CA GLN A 131 4.63 -4.16 -13.64
C GLN A 131 3.45 -4.46 -12.70
N VAL A 132 2.69 -3.44 -12.34
CA VAL A 132 1.52 -3.58 -11.47
C VAL A 132 0.27 -3.51 -12.33
N SER A 133 -0.46 -4.61 -12.41
CA SER A 133 -1.73 -4.70 -13.14
C SER A 133 -2.87 -4.83 -12.14
N LEU A 134 -3.93 -4.04 -12.31
CA LEU A 134 -5.08 -4.09 -11.42
C LEU A 134 -6.38 -3.68 -12.12
N VAL A 135 -7.50 -4.15 -11.59
CA VAL A 135 -8.83 -3.62 -11.88
C VAL A 135 -9.33 -2.92 -10.63
N ASN A 136 -9.30 -1.58 -10.65
CA ASN A 136 -9.80 -0.78 -9.55
C ASN A 136 -11.32 -0.90 -9.49
N ASP A 137 -11.82 -1.37 -8.35
CA ASP A 137 -13.24 -1.61 -8.13
C ASP A 137 -13.93 -0.37 -7.58
N GLY A 138 -14.88 0.16 -8.34
CA GLY A 138 -15.72 1.25 -7.91
C GLY A 138 -15.70 2.53 -8.76
N PRO A 139 -14.59 3.24 -9.08
CA PRO A 139 -13.25 3.16 -8.51
C PRO A 139 -13.19 3.62 -7.05
N VAL A 140 -12.36 3.00 -6.24
CA VAL A 140 -12.05 3.43 -4.86
C VAL A 140 -10.54 3.56 -4.72
N THR A 141 -10.10 4.79 -4.48
CA THR A 141 -8.69 5.16 -4.31
C THR A 141 -8.57 6.11 -3.13
N ILE A 142 -7.74 5.77 -2.15
CA ILE A 142 -7.55 6.54 -0.91
C ILE A 142 -6.09 6.84 -0.71
N ILE A 143 -5.78 8.07 -0.32
CA ILE A 143 -4.44 8.49 0.06
C ILE A 143 -4.41 8.68 1.58
N ILE A 144 -3.40 8.11 2.25
CA ILE A 144 -3.16 8.34 3.67
C ILE A 144 -1.71 8.79 3.85
N ASP A 145 -1.52 9.83 4.65
CA ASP A 145 -0.20 10.30 5.08
C ASP A 145 -0.11 10.29 6.61
N THR A 146 0.86 9.56 7.18
CA THR A 146 1.00 9.44 8.64
C THR A 146 1.44 10.74 9.31
N LYS A 147 2.02 11.68 8.54
CA LYS A 147 2.44 13.00 9.03
C LYS A 147 1.35 14.06 8.86
N ASN A 148 0.37 13.81 8.01
CA ASN A 148 -0.78 14.68 7.78
C ASN A 148 -2.06 13.83 7.83
N LYS A 149 -2.48 13.51 9.05
CA LYS A 149 -3.68 12.70 9.33
C LYS A 149 -4.91 13.59 9.20
N GLU A 150 -5.59 13.48 8.08
CA GLU A 150 -6.87 14.14 7.80
C GLU A 150 -8.05 13.25 8.13
#